data_9c3091f6bc0774f5345fd09767bbd329
#
_entry.id   9c3091f6bc0774f5345fd09767bbd329
#
_cell.length_a   1.000
_cell.length_b   1.000
_cell.length_c   1.000
_cell.angle_alpha   90.00
_cell.angle_beta   90.00
_cell.angle_gamma   90.00
#
_symmetry.space_group_name_H-M   'P 1'
#
loop_
_entity.id
_entity.type
_entity.pdbx_description
1 polymer ?
#
loop_
_entity_poly.entity_id
_entity_poly.type
_entity_poly.pdbx_seq_one_letter_code
_entity_poly.pdbx_strand_id
1 'polypeptide(L)'
;ISDDRGINIVLNRAYPINQGAFLSTGGRSDSAIFFSVILEYIAFGFALDEAVAQAVRQLRQADPKSSYNCMIQSQDQLVALCAAGREKTSPRIVEIYDEYGKGEKAHDYRVMRYRDVQDRDGKPSGVVVASSGFEQNESDGWKVLKNDQMIVASNRTGECHVRSI
;
A
#
# COMPACT_ATOMS: atom_id res chain seq x y z
N ILE A 1 -1.09 -10.45 -8.01
CA ILE A 1 -0.64 -11.64 -7.27
C ILE A 1 -1.30 -12.83 -7.91
N SER A 2 -0.50 -13.65 -8.50
CA SER A 2 -0.95 -14.80 -9.27
C SER A 2 -1.00 -16.01 -8.37
N ASP A 3 -2.15 -16.59 -8.16
CA ASP A 3 -2.34 -17.90 -7.55
C ASP A 3 -1.89 -17.99 -6.06
N ASP A 4 -2.84 -18.08 -5.17
CA ASP A 4 -2.68 -18.29 -3.72
C ASP A 4 -1.67 -19.41 -3.37
N ARG A 5 -1.59 -20.44 -4.21
CA ARG A 5 -0.68 -21.57 -4.03
C ARG A 5 0.77 -21.24 -4.33
N GLY A 6 1.04 -20.41 -5.32
CA GLY A 6 2.40 -20.00 -5.68
C GLY A 6 3.03 -19.11 -4.62
N ILE A 7 2.29 -18.13 -4.12
CA ILE A 7 2.78 -17.23 -3.05
C ILE A 7 2.97 -17.99 -1.74
N ASN A 8 2.04 -18.86 -1.36
CA ASN A 8 2.19 -19.70 -0.16
C ASN A 8 3.42 -20.60 -0.24
N ILE A 9 3.72 -21.17 -1.40
CA ILE A 9 4.91 -22.03 -1.59
C ILE A 9 6.19 -21.19 -1.46
N VAL A 10 6.22 -20.02 -2.06
CA VAL A 10 7.37 -19.12 -2.02
C VAL A 10 7.59 -18.56 -0.61
N LEU A 11 6.55 -18.10 0.05
CA LEU A 11 6.62 -17.58 1.41
C LEU A 11 6.98 -18.68 2.42
N ASN A 12 6.40 -19.88 2.33
CA ASN A 12 6.76 -21.01 3.22
C ASN A 12 8.19 -21.53 3.01
N ARG A 13 8.78 -21.35 1.82
CA ARG A 13 10.18 -21.71 1.57
C ARG A 13 11.17 -20.65 2.03
N ALA A 14 10.81 -19.38 1.88
CA ALA A 14 11.67 -18.25 2.26
C ALA A 14 11.46 -17.82 3.72
N TYR A 15 10.25 -17.94 4.22
CA TYR A 15 9.84 -17.49 5.55
C TYR A 15 8.68 -18.35 6.07
N PRO A 16 8.90 -19.15 7.11
CA PRO A 16 7.78 -19.80 7.80
C PRO A 16 6.92 -18.72 8.43
N ILE A 17 5.80 -18.38 7.76
CA ILE A 17 4.81 -17.47 8.31
C ILE A 17 4.34 -18.07 9.62
N ASN A 18 4.41 -17.30 10.70
CA ASN A 18 3.84 -17.72 11.97
C ASN A 18 2.35 -18.02 11.76
N GLN A 19 1.99 -19.29 11.94
CA GLN A 19 0.60 -19.74 11.74
C GLN A 19 -0.39 -18.91 12.56
N GLY A 20 -0.01 -18.46 13.75
CA GLY A 20 -0.84 -17.60 14.60
C GLY A 20 -1.11 -16.24 13.94
N ALA A 21 -0.10 -15.60 13.40
CA ALA A 21 -0.25 -14.34 12.66
C ALA A 21 -1.12 -14.52 11.41
N PHE A 22 -0.91 -15.60 10.65
CA PHE A 22 -1.69 -15.91 9.46
C PHE A 22 -3.17 -16.18 9.79
N LEU A 23 -3.46 -16.95 10.82
CA LEU A 23 -4.83 -17.22 11.26
C LEU A 23 -5.53 -15.97 11.80
N SER A 24 -4.79 -15.06 12.44
CA SER A 24 -5.36 -13.82 12.97
C SER A 24 -5.79 -12.83 11.86
N THR A 25 -5.24 -12.94 10.66
CA THR A 25 -5.66 -12.12 9.51
C THR A 25 -6.95 -12.60 8.83
N GLY A 26 -7.48 -13.75 9.24
CA GLY A 26 -8.80 -14.24 8.83
C GLY A 26 -8.91 -14.76 7.41
N GLY A 27 -7.80 -14.94 6.68
CA GLY A 27 -7.94 -15.33 5.29
C GLY A 27 -6.70 -15.93 4.62
N ARG A 28 -6.96 -16.49 3.42
CA ARG A 28 -5.94 -17.02 2.49
C ARG A 28 -5.71 -16.10 1.29
N SER A 29 -6.20 -14.86 1.34
CA SER A 29 -5.98 -13.91 0.27
C SER A 29 -4.52 -13.45 0.25
N ASP A 30 -4.08 -12.99 -0.90
CA ASP A 30 -2.79 -12.34 -1.09
C ASP A 30 -2.56 -11.17 -0.12
N SER A 31 -3.59 -10.37 0.10
CA SER A 31 -3.53 -9.24 1.05
C SER A 31 -3.36 -9.71 2.49
N ALA A 32 -4.01 -10.82 2.89
CA ALA A 32 -3.83 -11.41 4.22
C ALA A 32 -2.40 -11.94 4.42
N ILE A 33 -1.83 -12.57 3.39
CA ILE A 33 -0.44 -13.03 3.40
C ILE A 33 0.52 -11.85 3.53
N PHE A 34 0.34 -10.81 2.72
CA PHE A 34 1.15 -9.60 2.78
C PHE A 34 1.09 -8.97 4.19
N PHE A 35 -0.11 -8.84 4.73
CA PHE A 35 -0.31 -8.29 6.07
C PHE A 35 0.33 -9.15 7.17
N SER A 36 0.29 -10.48 7.03
CA SER A 36 0.96 -11.38 7.98
C SER A 36 2.47 -11.16 8.04
N VAL A 37 3.12 -10.93 6.90
CA VAL A 37 4.55 -10.62 6.84
C VAL A 37 4.85 -9.28 7.54
N ILE A 38 4.00 -8.27 7.36
CA ILE A 38 4.15 -6.99 8.08
C ILE A 38 4.05 -7.21 9.61
N LEU A 39 3.05 -8.00 10.06
CA LEU A 39 2.88 -8.30 11.48
C LEU A 39 4.09 -9.03 12.08
N GLU A 40 4.75 -9.89 11.32
CA GLU A 40 5.97 -10.53 11.77
C GLU A 40 7.11 -9.51 12.00
N TYR A 41 7.32 -8.57 11.08
CA TYR A 41 8.30 -7.51 11.29
C TYR A 41 7.97 -6.64 12.50
N ILE A 42 6.70 -6.33 12.72
CA ILE A 42 6.25 -5.61 13.93
C ILE A 42 6.57 -6.44 15.19
N ALA A 43 6.33 -7.75 15.17
CA ALA A 43 6.66 -8.64 16.28
C ALA A 43 8.16 -8.72 16.57
N PHE A 44 9.01 -8.51 15.56
CA PHE A 44 10.46 -8.35 15.71
C PHE A 44 10.89 -6.96 16.20
N GLY A 45 9.94 -6.05 16.45
CA GLY A 45 10.20 -4.72 17.00
C GLY A 45 10.40 -3.60 15.99
N PHE A 46 10.11 -3.84 14.70
CA PHE A 46 10.16 -2.79 13.69
C PHE A 46 8.97 -1.83 13.85
N ALA A 47 9.19 -0.54 13.61
CA ALA A 47 8.11 0.43 13.47
C ALA A 47 7.25 0.08 12.23
N LEU A 48 5.98 0.50 12.22
CA LEU A 48 5.03 0.12 11.18
C LEU A 48 5.54 0.45 9.76
N ASP A 49 6.07 1.64 9.55
CA ASP A 49 6.57 2.08 8.25
C ASP A 49 7.77 1.26 7.77
N GLU A 50 8.69 0.92 8.68
CA GLU A 50 9.81 0.05 8.34
C GLU A 50 9.37 -1.41 8.16
N ALA A 51 8.42 -1.90 8.95
CA ALA A 51 7.85 -3.23 8.78
C ALA A 51 7.21 -3.39 7.39
N VAL A 52 6.46 -2.39 6.93
CA VAL A 52 5.89 -2.35 5.58
C VAL A 52 6.99 -2.35 4.52
N ALA A 53 8.03 -1.52 4.67
CA ALA A 53 9.13 -1.46 3.73
C ALA A 53 9.87 -2.80 3.63
N GLN A 54 10.19 -3.43 4.75
CA GLN A 54 10.86 -4.72 4.80
C GLN A 54 10.01 -5.82 4.16
N ALA A 55 8.72 -5.88 4.47
CA ALA A 55 7.81 -6.85 3.89
C ALA A 55 7.78 -6.73 2.35
N VAL A 56 7.72 -5.52 1.80
CA VAL A 56 7.73 -5.31 0.34
C VAL A 56 9.07 -5.71 -0.27
N ARG A 57 10.20 -5.29 0.31
CA ARG A 57 11.53 -5.68 -0.20
C ARG A 57 11.68 -7.20 -0.26
N GLN A 58 11.22 -7.88 0.77
CA GLN A 58 11.26 -9.34 0.86
C GLN A 58 10.35 -10.01 -0.17
N LEU A 59 9.10 -9.60 -0.25
CA LEU A 59 8.12 -10.20 -1.16
C LEU A 59 8.47 -9.95 -2.63
N ARG A 60 9.08 -8.82 -2.95
CA ARG A 60 9.57 -8.52 -4.31
C ARG A 60 10.69 -9.44 -4.77
N GLN A 61 11.47 -10.03 -3.87
CA GLN A 61 12.47 -11.04 -4.25
C GLN A 61 11.80 -12.29 -4.82
N ALA A 62 10.61 -12.62 -4.32
CA ALA A 62 9.85 -13.78 -4.75
C ALA A 62 8.90 -13.46 -5.91
N ASP A 63 8.24 -12.31 -5.87
CA ASP A 63 7.30 -11.85 -6.91
C ASP A 63 7.51 -10.36 -7.22
N PRO A 64 8.48 -10.03 -8.08
CA PRO A 64 8.80 -8.65 -8.43
C PRO A 64 7.73 -7.97 -9.29
N LYS A 65 6.79 -8.73 -9.87
CA LYS A 65 5.74 -8.21 -10.75
C LYS A 65 4.44 -7.86 -10.03
N SER A 66 4.31 -8.25 -8.77
CA SER A 66 3.13 -7.91 -7.97
C SER A 66 3.15 -6.45 -7.50
N SER A 67 1.97 -5.90 -7.33
CA SER A 67 1.77 -4.59 -6.70
C SER A 67 1.49 -4.77 -5.22
N TYR A 68 2.18 -4.02 -4.40
CA TYR A 68 2.06 -4.02 -2.94
C TYR A 68 1.53 -2.68 -2.42
N ASN A 69 0.65 -2.04 -3.21
CA ASN A 69 -0.01 -0.82 -2.78
C ASN A 69 -0.86 -1.12 -1.54
N CYS A 70 -0.68 -0.36 -0.49
CA CYS A 70 -1.43 -0.56 0.74
C CYS A 70 -1.62 0.74 1.53
N MET A 71 -2.65 0.75 2.36
CA MET A 71 -2.85 1.74 3.41
C MET A 71 -3.08 0.97 4.71
N ILE A 72 -2.26 1.25 5.72
CA ILE A 72 -2.28 0.57 7.00
C ILE A 72 -2.25 1.61 8.10
N GLN A 73 -3.14 1.47 9.06
CA GLN A 73 -3.22 2.36 10.22
C GLN A 73 -3.00 1.57 11.50
N SER A 74 -2.16 2.09 12.37
CA SER A 74 -2.02 1.68 13.76
C SER A 74 -2.59 2.76 14.68
N GLN A 75 -2.45 2.58 15.98
CA GLN A 75 -2.79 3.61 16.95
C GLN A 75 -1.97 4.90 16.74
N ASP A 76 -0.71 4.78 16.37
CA ASP A 76 0.24 5.89 16.33
C ASP A 76 0.47 6.47 14.93
N GLN A 77 0.28 5.67 13.87
CA GLN A 77 0.67 6.03 12.51
C GLN A 77 -0.35 5.56 11.46
N LEU A 78 -0.49 6.35 10.41
CA LEU A 78 -0.98 5.92 9.10
C LEU A 78 0.21 5.79 8.15
N VAL A 79 0.30 4.65 7.48
CA VAL A 79 1.27 4.40 6.40
C VAL A 79 0.51 4.09 5.13
N ALA A 80 0.79 4.82 4.06
CA ALA A 80 0.28 4.49 2.72
C ALA A 80 1.45 4.37 1.76
N LEU A 81 1.51 3.24 1.06
CA LEU A 81 2.61 2.86 0.16
C LEU A 81 2.09 2.69 -1.26
N CYS A 82 2.75 3.34 -2.21
CA CYS A 82 2.63 3.08 -3.63
C CYS A 82 3.82 2.21 -4.08
N ALA A 83 3.56 0.95 -4.40
CA ALA A 83 4.59 -0.03 -4.76
C ALA A 83 4.11 -0.95 -5.88
N ALA A 84 3.98 -0.39 -7.07
CA ALA A 84 3.54 -1.12 -8.25
C ALA A 84 4.69 -1.93 -8.85
N GLY A 85 4.48 -3.23 -9.06
CA GLY A 85 5.48 -4.10 -9.69
C GLY A 85 5.46 -4.11 -11.22
N ARG A 86 4.49 -3.44 -11.86
CA ARG A 86 4.35 -3.35 -13.32
C ARG A 86 4.30 -1.90 -13.77
N GLU A 87 4.95 -1.59 -14.86
CA GLU A 87 4.93 -0.26 -15.46
C GLU A 87 3.59 0.08 -16.13
N LYS A 88 2.92 -0.93 -16.66
CA LYS A 88 1.66 -0.77 -17.39
C LYS A 88 0.49 -1.41 -16.67
N THR A 89 -0.66 -0.78 -16.77
CA THR A 89 -1.94 -1.37 -16.33
C THR A 89 -2.23 -2.62 -17.17
N SER A 90 -2.69 -3.70 -16.52
CA SER A 90 -2.96 -4.93 -17.24
C SER A 90 -4.14 -4.74 -18.20
N PRO A 91 -4.16 -5.44 -19.37
CA PRO A 91 -5.27 -5.36 -20.32
C PRO A 91 -6.63 -5.65 -19.65
N ARG A 92 -6.67 -6.60 -18.73
CA ARG A 92 -7.91 -6.95 -18.02
C ARG A 92 -8.47 -5.80 -17.19
N ILE A 93 -7.62 -4.97 -16.60
CA ILE A 93 -8.07 -3.77 -15.86
C ILE A 93 -8.60 -2.72 -16.84
N VAL A 94 -7.94 -2.55 -17.99
CA VAL A 94 -8.41 -1.64 -19.02
C VAL A 94 -9.80 -2.07 -19.52
N GLU A 95 -10.00 -3.36 -19.83
CA GLU A 95 -11.30 -3.91 -20.23
C GLU A 95 -12.39 -3.62 -19.19
N ILE A 96 -12.10 -3.84 -17.89
CA ILE A 96 -13.04 -3.57 -16.81
C ILE A 96 -13.41 -2.07 -16.79
N TYR A 97 -12.44 -1.19 -16.92
CA TYR A 97 -12.70 0.25 -16.95
C TYR A 97 -13.50 0.65 -18.19
N ASP A 98 -13.27 0.03 -19.35
CA ASP A 98 -14.03 0.23 -20.59
C ASP A 98 -15.49 -0.21 -20.44
N GLU A 99 -15.74 -1.36 -19.79
CA GLU A 99 -17.09 -1.86 -19.49
C GLU A 99 -17.93 -0.82 -18.68
N TYR A 100 -17.26 -0.02 -17.85
CA TYR A 100 -17.88 1.06 -17.07
C TYR A 100 -17.80 2.44 -17.73
N GLY A 101 -17.39 2.51 -19.00
CA GLY A 101 -17.27 3.78 -19.74
C GLY A 101 -16.17 4.72 -19.18
N LYS A 102 -15.15 4.16 -18.55
CA LYS A 102 -14.06 4.90 -17.89
C LYS A 102 -12.68 4.47 -18.38
N GLY A 103 -12.55 3.90 -19.56
CA GLY A 103 -11.29 3.33 -20.09
C GLY A 103 -10.14 4.31 -20.07
N GLU A 104 -10.38 5.59 -20.37
CA GLU A 104 -9.40 6.67 -20.27
C GLU A 104 -8.76 6.81 -18.87
N LYS A 105 -9.48 6.41 -17.82
CA LYS A 105 -9.04 6.46 -16.41
C LYS A 105 -8.38 5.17 -15.94
N ALA A 106 -8.26 4.16 -16.79
CA ALA A 106 -7.62 2.89 -16.42
C ALA A 106 -6.17 3.07 -15.95
N HIS A 107 -5.49 4.12 -16.40
CA HIS A 107 -4.12 4.46 -15.95
C HIS A 107 -4.07 4.87 -14.49
N ASP A 108 -5.16 5.46 -13.97
CA ASP A 108 -5.26 5.90 -12.58
C ASP A 108 -5.40 4.74 -11.58
N TYR A 109 -5.68 3.52 -12.07
CA TYR A 109 -5.85 2.33 -11.20
C TYR A 109 -4.70 2.10 -10.21
N ARG A 110 -3.48 2.49 -10.60
CA ARG A 110 -2.27 2.31 -9.78
C ARG A 110 -1.76 3.59 -9.15
N VAL A 111 -2.42 4.70 -9.43
CA VAL A 111 -2.00 6.00 -8.91
C VAL A 111 -2.56 6.16 -7.51
N MET A 112 -1.69 6.51 -6.60
CA MET A 112 -2.07 6.91 -5.25
C MET A 112 -1.72 8.39 -5.08
N ARG A 113 -2.65 9.14 -4.52
CA ARG A 113 -2.47 10.58 -4.27
C ARG A 113 -2.72 10.87 -2.80
N TYR A 114 -2.12 11.92 -2.32
CA TYR A 114 -2.31 12.40 -0.96
C TYR A 114 -2.49 13.93 -0.94
N ARG A 115 -3.11 14.41 0.12
CA ARG A 115 -3.27 15.83 0.39
C ARG A 115 -3.09 16.07 1.88
N ASP A 116 -2.26 17.06 2.22
CA ASP A 116 -2.09 17.51 3.59
C ASP A 116 -3.36 18.18 4.09
N VAL A 117 -3.73 17.90 5.35
CA VAL A 117 -4.85 18.53 6.03
C VAL A 117 -4.29 19.47 7.08
N GLN A 118 -4.81 20.68 7.10
CA GLN A 118 -4.48 21.70 8.11
C GLN A 118 -5.72 22.00 8.94
N ASP A 119 -5.51 22.37 10.19
CA ASP A 119 -6.55 22.92 11.04
C ASP A 119 -6.89 24.36 10.65
N ARG A 120 -7.79 25.01 11.42
CA ARG A 120 -8.21 26.40 11.18
C ARG A 120 -7.08 27.41 11.35
N ASP A 121 -6.05 27.06 12.09
CA ASP A 121 -4.88 27.90 12.36
C ASP A 121 -3.73 27.63 11.38
N GLY A 122 -3.95 26.77 10.39
CA GLY A 122 -2.95 26.39 9.38
C GLY A 122 -1.91 25.38 9.86
N LYS A 123 -2.12 24.75 11.02
CA LYS A 123 -1.20 23.73 11.54
C LYS A 123 -1.50 22.37 10.92
N PRO A 124 -0.49 21.50 10.74
CA PRO A 124 -0.69 20.14 10.30
C PRO A 124 -1.71 19.42 11.18
N SER A 125 -2.71 18.81 10.58
CA SER A 125 -3.79 18.09 11.25
C SER A 125 -3.95 16.66 10.76
N GLY A 126 -3.25 16.29 9.68
CA GLY A 126 -3.28 14.95 9.12
C GLY A 126 -3.04 14.91 7.63
N VAL A 127 -3.40 13.79 7.04
CA VAL A 127 -3.30 13.56 5.59
C VAL A 127 -4.51 12.77 5.11
N VAL A 128 -4.97 13.09 3.92
CA VAL A 128 -5.90 12.24 3.18
C VAL A 128 -5.12 11.52 2.11
N VAL A 129 -5.25 10.20 2.05
CA VAL A 129 -4.67 9.38 1.00
C VAL A 129 -5.79 8.67 0.26
N ALA A 130 -5.72 8.66 -1.05
CA ALA A 130 -6.71 7.99 -1.87
C ALA A 130 -6.09 7.42 -3.16
N SER A 131 -6.67 6.32 -3.64
CA SER A 131 -6.46 5.83 -4.99
C SER A 131 -7.40 6.54 -5.96
N SER A 132 -7.63 5.97 -7.14
CA SER A 132 -8.61 6.49 -8.11
C SER A 132 -10.06 6.43 -7.59
N GLY A 133 -10.96 7.19 -8.19
CA GLY A 133 -12.41 7.09 -7.94
C GLY A 133 -13.14 8.43 -7.86
N PHE A 134 -12.44 9.53 -7.63
CA PHE A 134 -12.97 10.88 -7.66
C PHE A 134 -11.90 11.86 -8.17
N GLU A 135 -12.30 13.11 -8.42
CA GLU A 135 -11.37 14.12 -8.90
C GLU A 135 -10.35 14.51 -7.83
N GLN A 136 -9.08 14.48 -8.21
CA GLN A 136 -7.93 14.73 -7.35
C GLN A 136 -6.97 15.68 -8.08
N ASN A 137 -7.41 16.94 -8.22
CA ASN A 137 -6.66 17.93 -8.97
C ASN A 137 -5.50 18.51 -8.15
N GLU A 138 -4.40 18.82 -8.80
CA GLU A 138 -3.26 19.48 -8.14
C GLU A 138 -3.67 20.87 -7.59
N SER A 139 -4.60 21.57 -8.26
CA SER A 139 -5.18 22.83 -7.78
C SER A 139 -5.83 22.71 -6.41
N ASP A 140 -6.32 21.53 -6.05
CA ASP A 140 -6.97 21.25 -4.77
C ASP A 140 -5.97 20.73 -3.72
N GLY A 141 -4.67 20.82 -4.01
CA GLY A 141 -3.57 20.41 -3.13
C GLY A 141 -3.25 18.92 -3.17
N TRP A 142 -3.80 18.17 -4.14
CA TRP A 142 -3.46 16.77 -4.29
C TRP A 142 -2.06 16.60 -4.91
N LYS A 143 -1.29 15.70 -4.34
CA LYS A 143 0.07 15.34 -4.76
C LYS A 143 0.12 13.86 -5.11
N VAL A 144 0.88 13.50 -6.12
CA VAL A 144 1.09 12.09 -6.51
C VAL A 144 2.11 11.45 -5.58
N LEU A 145 1.77 10.30 -5.03
CA LEU A 145 2.72 9.41 -4.37
C LEU A 145 3.38 8.56 -5.46
N LYS A 146 4.65 8.79 -5.69
CA LYS A 146 5.40 8.08 -6.75
C LYS A 146 5.58 6.61 -6.41
N ASN A 147 5.87 5.80 -7.43
CA ASN A 147 6.20 4.40 -7.19
C ASN A 147 7.39 4.27 -6.24
N ASP A 148 7.33 3.28 -5.36
CA ASP A 148 8.33 3.04 -4.30
C ASP A 148 8.47 4.17 -3.28
N GLN A 149 7.40 4.96 -3.14
CA GLN A 149 7.27 5.93 -2.06
C GLN A 149 6.14 5.55 -1.10
N MET A 150 6.36 5.87 0.16
CA MET A 150 5.32 5.83 1.18
C MET A 150 5.17 7.20 1.84
N ILE A 151 3.94 7.50 2.25
CA ILE A 151 3.66 8.59 3.17
C ILE A 151 3.40 7.99 4.55
N VAL A 152 4.03 8.60 5.54
CA VAL A 152 3.89 8.23 6.96
C VAL A 152 3.32 9.44 7.67
N ALA A 153 2.20 9.28 8.35
CA ALA A 153 1.55 10.32 9.12
C ALA A 153 1.42 9.92 10.58
N SER A 154 1.71 10.84 11.47
CA SER A 154 1.54 10.69 12.92
C SER A 154 0.09 10.94 13.29
N ASN A 155 -0.57 9.98 13.93
CA ASN A 155 -1.91 10.17 14.47
C ASN A 155 -1.95 11.10 15.69
N ARG A 156 -0.78 11.40 16.27
CA ARG A 156 -0.69 12.29 17.44
C ARG A 156 -0.51 13.75 17.07
N THR A 157 0.32 14.02 16.04
CA THR A 157 0.68 15.41 15.68
C THR A 157 0.05 15.88 14.38
N GLY A 158 -0.49 14.96 13.57
CA GLY A 158 -0.98 15.25 12.23
C GLY A 158 0.14 15.50 11.20
N GLU A 159 1.40 15.52 11.65
CA GLU A 159 2.54 15.68 10.73
C GLU A 159 2.71 14.46 9.85
N CYS A 160 3.09 14.70 8.61
CA CYS A 160 3.38 13.65 7.66
C CYS A 160 4.65 13.93 6.86
N HIS A 161 5.27 12.87 6.38
CA HIS A 161 6.41 12.95 5.48
C HIS A 161 6.37 11.83 4.45
N VAL A 162 6.99 12.07 3.29
CA VAL A 162 7.15 11.09 2.23
C VAL A 162 8.59 10.58 2.23
N ARG A 163 8.74 9.25 2.15
CA ARG A 163 10.06 8.61 1.99
C ARG A 163 10.01 7.49 0.93
N SER A 164 11.16 7.10 0.41
CA SER A 164 11.31 5.92 -0.44
C SER A 164 11.51 4.65 0.40
N ILE A 165 11.15 3.49 -0.18
CA ILE A 165 11.35 2.17 0.41
C ILE A 165 12.60 1.47 -0.10
#